data_d390a86fea61641ca5904c1696b7dde2
#
_entry.id   d390a86fea61641ca5904c1696b7dde2
#
_cell.length_a   1.000
_cell.length_b   1.000
_cell.length_c   1.000
_cell.angle_alpha   90.00
_cell.angle_beta   90.00
_cell.angle_gamma   90.00
#
_symmetry.space_group_name_H-M   'P 1'
#
loop_
_entity.id
_entity.type
_entity.pdbx_description
1 polymer ?
#
loop_
_entity_poly.entity_id
_entity_poly.type
_entity_poly.pdbx_seq_one_letter_code
_entity_poly.pdbx_strand_id
1 'polypeptide(L)'
;MNTLPPDPDPVPITPPTASQRVIAAFERLTEAGRPELWTTLRAVEDVLVDAKAVDERVKAGENLPLAGTVIAVQDLIDVAKQPSGHGVPETSAPVVARLTAAGAVVLGKTGAALISGAWDRTKAGGNGAAVAVALGIVDLALSTGGAVPAALNAVTAVKPTRGLLPAADTVSVYASGLVAARRALALMTGGDRSWPADVRLGAGEHPRIAYPSDLPLGEAATLALHTVVARLTAAGAVLTPISLPERGFDGFDALLLPTVPEHPGIAEALADPAGVGHRLAACTAFANLLDVAAVTVPVLPGDRRPFGVTFLTRAFEDQIALDLATVCTDEPMTPYPEPGEDVVVFGAHLRGQPLNADLVELGARFTGPVRTTEAYRMVLLDTKPPQPGVLDGGTALDGERWRLSPAAFDRFAATLKPPFVLERVELADGSTPLAVRCDPAADGPGLDRYESWRGYVRFASTAGLRAPG
;
A
#
# COMPACT_ATOMS: atom_id res chain seq x y z
N MET A 1 -0.87 -35.83 -43.54
CA MET A 1 -1.13 -34.92 -42.41
C MET A 1 0.21 -34.66 -41.76
N ASN A 2 0.84 -33.50 -42.03
CA ASN A 2 2.04 -33.09 -41.38
C ASN A 2 1.67 -32.44 -40.04
N THR A 3 1.91 -33.12 -38.94
CA THR A 3 1.80 -32.53 -37.62
C THR A 3 3.01 -31.62 -37.41
N LEU A 4 2.80 -30.32 -37.21
CA LEU A 4 3.83 -29.40 -36.74
C LEU A 4 4.41 -29.91 -35.41
N PRO A 5 5.73 -29.80 -35.20
CA PRO A 5 6.31 -30.12 -33.92
C PRO A 5 5.70 -29.21 -32.82
N PRO A 6 5.54 -29.70 -31.58
CA PRO A 6 5.07 -28.89 -30.50
C PRO A 6 5.98 -27.66 -30.31
N ASP A 7 5.38 -26.49 -30.00
CA ASP A 7 6.14 -25.31 -29.65
C ASP A 7 7.13 -25.63 -28.51
N PRO A 8 8.36 -25.15 -28.59
CA PRO A 8 9.33 -25.35 -27.52
C PRO A 8 8.80 -24.74 -26.23
N ASP A 9 8.94 -25.46 -25.13
CA ASP A 9 8.59 -24.96 -23.79
C ASP A 9 9.18 -23.58 -23.58
N PRO A 10 8.43 -22.63 -22.99
CA PRO A 10 8.91 -21.28 -22.74
C PRO A 10 10.16 -21.36 -21.85
N VAL A 11 11.28 -20.87 -22.38
CA VAL A 11 12.54 -20.80 -21.61
C VAL A 11 12.27 -19.98 -20.34
N PRO A 12 12.55 -20.52 -19.15
CA PRO A 12 12.34 -19.79 -17.91
C PRO A 12 13.18 -18.51 -17.92
N ILE A 13 12.51 -17.36 -17.89
CA ILE A 13 13.17 -16.05 -17.82
C ILE A 13 13.79 -15.93 -16.42
N THR A 14 15.08 -16.16 -16.32
CA THR A 14 15.81 -15.93 -15.07
C THR A 14 15.81 -14.43 -14.76
N PRO A 15 15.36 -13.99 -13.58
CA PRO A 15 15.40 -12.59 -13.24
C PRO A 15 16.84 -12.05 -13.26
N PRO A 16 17.05 -10.77 -13.67
CA PRO A 16 18.38 -10.20 -13.75
C PRO A 16 19.06 -10.18 -12.37
N THR A 17 20.36 -10.44 -12.35
CA THR A 17 21.19 -10.38 -11.13
C THR A 17 21.31 -8.94 -10.62
N ALA A 18 21.73 -8.75 -9.37
CA ALA A 18 22.00 -7.43 -8.80
C ALA A 18 23.03 -6.65 -9.63
N SER A 19 24.08 -7.34 -10.08
CA SER A 19 25.12 -6.76 -10.94
C SER A 19 24.55 -6.28 -12.29
N GLN A 20 23.68 -7.06 -12.92
CA GLN A 20 23.04 -6.68 -14.19
C GLN A 20 22.12 -5.46 -14.01
N ARG A 21 21.37 -5.40 -12.91
CA ARG A 21 20.48 -4.27 -12.59
C ARG A 21 21.27 -2.97 -12.35
N VAL A 22 22.41 -3.06 -11.66
CA VAL A 22 23.31 -1.93 -11.44
C VAL A 22 23.87 -1.42 -12.78
N ILE A 23 24.35 -2.29 -13.68
CA ILE A 23 24.83 -1.91 -15.00
C ILE A 23 23.71 -1.16 -15.76
N ALA A 24 22.51 -1.72 -15.82
CA ALA A 24 21.38 -1.08 -16.48
C ALA A 24 20.99 0.26 -15.83
N ALA A 25 21.18 0.45 -14.52
CA ALA A 25 20.98 1.73 -13.85
C ALA A 25 21.99 2.79 -14.31
N PHE A 26 23.26 2.43 -14.45
CA PHE A 26 24.30 3.35 -14.95
C PHE A 26 24.13 3.68 -16.44
N GLU A 27 23.62 2.75 -17.25
CA GLU A 27 23.25 3.00 -18.65
C GLU A 27 22.14 4.06 -18.71
N ARG A 28 21.03 3.85 -17.98
CA ARG A 28 19.92 4.82 -17.89
C ARG A 28 20.35 6.18 -17.33
N LEU A 29 21.26 6.19 -16.35
CA LEU A 29 21.82 7.43 -15.80
C LEU A 29 22.59 8.20 -16.88
N THR A 30 23.36 7.51 -17.70
CA THR A 30 24.14 8.11 -18.81
C THR A 30 23.18 8.64 -19.90
N GLU A 31 22.19 7.85 -20.31
CA GLU A 31 21.19 8.24 -21.30
C GLU A 31 20.34 9.43 -20.83
N ALA A 32 19.96 9.49 -19.56
CA ALA A 32 19.20 10.59 -19.00
C ALA A 32 19.95 11.92 -19.04
N GLY A 33 21.28 11.90 -18.89
CA GLY A 33 22.13 13.10 -18.95
C GLY A 33 21.71 14.14 -17.90
N ARG A 34 21.47 13.72 -16.64
CA ARG A 34 20.95 14.55 -15.56
C ARG A 34 21.89 14.52 -14.33
N PRO A 35 23.13 15.07 -14.47
CA PRO A 35 24.09 15.07 -13.36
C PRO A 35 23.62 15.90 -12.14
N GLU A 36 22.77 16.90 -12.36
CA GLU A 36 22.22 17.77 -11.32
C GLU A 36 21.30 17.06 -10.32
N LEU A 37 20.88 15.82 -10.59
CA LEU A 37 20.11 15.02 -9.65
C LEU A 37 20.92 14.64 -8.42
N TRP A 38 22.24 14.52 -8.56
CA TRP A 38 23.13 13.88 -7.61
C TRP A 38 23.97 14.90 -6.86
N THR A 39 24.00 14.78 -5.54
CA THR A 39 25.02 15.46 -4.71
C THR A 39 26.27 14.58 -4.61
N THR A 40 26.08 13.27 -4.61
CA THR A 40 27.16 12.28 -4.62
C THR A 40 26.73 11.08 -5.43
N LEU A 41 27.44 10.81 -6.53
CA LEU A 41 27.28 9.58 -7.30
C LEU A 41 28.47 8.67 -6.97
N ARG A 42 28.21 7.41 -6.65
CA ARG A 42 29.26 6.42 -6.37
C ARG A 42 29.92 5.96 -7.68
N ALA A 43 31.19 5.61 -7.61
CA ALA A 43 31.89 4.98 -8.74
C ALA A 43 31.19 3.66 -9.09
N VAL A 44 31.11 3.35 -10.38
CA VAL A 44 30.43 2.13 -10.86
C VAL A 44 31.08 0.87 -10.29
N GLU A 45 32.39 0.86 -10.14
CA GLU A 45 33.17 -0.23 -9.57
C GLU A 45 32.76 -0.53 -8.12
N ASP A 46 32.58 0.51 -7.30
CA ASP A 46 32.18 0.38 -5.89
C ASP A 46 30.74 -0.14 -5.76
N VAL A 47 29.83 0.35 -6.62
CA VAL A 47 28.44 -0.13 -6.63
C VAL A 47 28.36 -1.57 -7.11
N LEU A 48 29.19 -1.97 -8.08
CA LEU A 48 29.28 -3.35 -8.54
C LEU A 48 29.87 -4.31 -7.49
N VAL A 49 30.74 -3.84 -6.59
CA VAL A 49 31.21 -4.65 -5.45
C VAL A 49 30.04 -5.02 -4.56
N ASP A 50 29.21 -4.06 -4.19
CA ASP A 50 28.02 -4.31 -3.38
C ASP A 50 27.01 -5.22 -4.10
N ALA A 51 26.78 -4.99 -5.38
CA ALA A 51 25.88 -5.82 -6.18
C ALA A 51 26.35 -7.28 -6.27
N LYS A 52 27.63 -7.51 -6.46
CA LYS A 52 28.23 -8.87 -6.44
C LYS A 52 28.05 -9.54 -5.09
N ALA A 53 28.23 -8.80 -3.99
CA ALA A 53 28.00 -9.35 -2.66
C ALA A 53 26.54 -9.79 -2.47
N VAL A 54 25.56 -9.03 -3.01
CA VAL A 54 24.15 -9.43 -3.03
C VAL A 54 23.96 -10.70 -3.89
N ASP A 55 24.56 -10.76 -5.08
CA ASP A 55 24.47 -11.94 -5.96
C ASP A 55 25.02 -13.21 -5.28
N GLU A 56 26.15 -13.12 -4.55
CA GLU A 56 26.71 -14.25 -3.79
C GLU A 56 25.79 -14.69 -2.63
N ARG A 57 25.17 -13.76 -1.92
CA ARG A 57 24.21 -14.09 -0.87
C ARG A 57 22.98 -14.82 -1.42
N VAL A 58 22.45 -14.37 -2.55
CA VAL A 58 21.34 -15.03 -3.25
C VAL A 58 21.75 -16.44 -3.70
N LYS A 59 22.95 -16.61 -4.27
CA LYS A 59 23.49 -17.93 -4.64
C LYS A 59 23.67 -18.86 -3.44
N ALA A 60 24.00 -18.30 -2.28
CA ALA A 60 24.09 -19.05 -1.02
C ALA A 60 22.70 -19.45 -0.46
N GLY A 61 21.62 -19.07 -1.12
CA GLY A 61 20.25 -19.42 -0.71
C GLY A 61 19.59 -18.42 0.25
N GLU A 62 20.19 -17.24 0.48
CA GLU A 62 19.56 -16.22 1.30
C GLU A 62 18.33 -15.65 0.59
N ASN A 63 17.21 -15.54 1.32
CA ASN A 63 16.02 -14.86 0.83
C ASN A 63 16.18 -13.35 1.04
N LEU A 64 16.54 -12.62 -0.01
CA LEU A 64 16.72 -11.17 0.00
C LEU A 64 15.54 -10.49 -0.73
N PRO A 65 14.56 -9.95 -0.01
CA PRO A 65 13.35 -9.37 -0.61
C PRO A 65 13.60 -8.22 -1.60
N LEU A 66 14.76 -7.54 -1.47
CA LEU A 66 15.16 -6.44 -2.36
C LEU A 66 16.43 -6.79 -3.17
N ALA A 67 16.70 -8.06 -3.42
CA ALA A 67 17.88 -8.46 -4.18
C ALA A 67 18.04 -7.66 -5.48
N GLY A 68 19.12 -6.86 -5.57
CA GLY A 68 19.44 -6.02 -6.71
C GLY A 68 18.54 -4.81 -6.94
N THR A 69 17.65 -4.48 -6.02
CA THR A 69 16.89 -3.21 -6.08
C THR A 69 17.85 -2.04 -5.95
N VAL A 70 17.93 -1.20 -6.99
CA VAL A 70 18.81 -0.02 -7.00
C VAL A 70 18.10 1.14 -6.33
N ILE A 71 18.75 1.76 -5.35
CA ILE A 71 18.15 2.85 -4.59
C ILE A 71 18.99 4.13 -4.62
N ALA A 72 18.30 5.28 -4.56
CA ALA A 72 18.89 6.57 -4.28
C ALA A 72 18.49 7.06 -2.89
N VAL A 73 19.34 7.85 -2.25
CA VAL A 73 19.08 8.36 -0.91
C VAL A 73 19.27 9.87 -0.94
N GLN A 74 18.29 10.64 -0.45
CA GLN A 74 18.44 12.10 -0.38
C GLN A 74 19.59 12.49 0.56
N ASP A 75 20.26 13.59 0.25
CA ASP A 75 21.48 14.05 0.91
C ASP A 75 21.40 14.16 2.43
N LEU A 76 20.24 14.50 2.97
CA LEU A 76 19.99 14.64 4.42
C LEU A 76 19.87 13.30 5.18
N ILE A 77 19.77 12.17 4.46
CA ILE A 77 19.68 10.84 5.06
C ILE A 77 21.06 10.18 4.96
N ASP A 78 21.60 9.76 6.08
CA ASP A 78 22.96 9.24 6.15
C ASP A 78 23.15 7.90 5.41
N VAL A 79 24.22 7.86 4.62
CA VAL A 79 24.76 6.64 4.01
C VAL A 79 26.23 6.55 4.42
N ALA A 80 26.63 5.44 5.01
CA ALA A 80 27.98 5.24 5.53
C ALA A 80 29.04 5.58 4.48
N LYS A 81 30.05 6.34 4.89
CA LYS A 81 31.20 6.76 4.09
C LYS A 81 30.85 7.61 2.85
N GLN A 82 29.63 8.12 2.75
CA GLN A 82 29.25 9.08 1.71
C GLN A 82 28.99 10.46 2.31
N PRO A 83 29.45 11.54 1.68
CA PRO A 83 29.17 12.89 2.16
C PRO A 83 27.68 13.14 2.33
N SER A 84 27.29 13.84 3.39
CA SER A 84 25.94 14.34 3.64
C SER A 84 26.03 15.83 4.03
N GLY A 85 24.88 16.51 4.11
CA GLY A 85 24.84 17.91 4.57
C GLY A 85 25.43 18.13 5.98
N HIS A 86 25.72 17.06 6.72
CA HIS A 86 26.24 17.08 8.08
C HIS A 86 27.67 16.52 8.20
N GLY A 87 28.32 16.18 7.08
CA GLY A 87 29.65 15.56 7.06
C GLY A 87 29.66 14.18 6.43
N VAL A 88 30.66 13.34 6.74
CA VAL A 88 30.75 11.96 6.25
C VAL A 88 30.42 11.01 7.41
N PRO A 89 29.25 10.40 7.43
CA PRO A 89 28.84 9.50 8.51
C PRO A 89 29.60 8.18 8.45
N GLU A 90 29.94 7.64 9.60
CA GLU A 90 30.55 6.30 9.74
C GLU A 90 29.52 5.17 9.51
N THR A 91 28.26 5.43 9.83
CA THR A 91 27.17 4.45 9.73
C THR A 91 26.01 5.01 8.90
N SER A 92 25.32 4.14 8.20
CA SER A 92 24.07 4.53 7.52
C SER A 92 22.93 4.73 8.50
N ALA A 93 21.99 5.60 8.14
CA ALA A 93 20.70 5.70 8.82
C ALA A 93 20.04 4.32 8.91
N PRO A 94 19.36 3.98 10.00
CA PRO A 94 18.77 2.64 10.20
C PRO A 94 17.87 2.19 9.06
N VAL A 95 17.10 3.10 8.45
CA VAL A 95 16.25 2.81 7.28
C VAL A 95 17.06 2.36 6.06
N VAL A 96 18.21 3.00 5.81
CA VAL A 96 19.12 2.60 4.71
C VAL A 96 19.78 1.26 5.02
N ALA A 97 20.27 1.07 6.26
CA ALA A 97 20.90 -0.16 6.68
C ALA A 97 19.97 -1.37 6.53
N ARG A 98 18.68 -1.22 6.84
CA ARG A 98 17.68 -2.29 6.68
C ARG A 98 17.42 -2.62 5.21
N LEU A 99 17.30 -1.63 4.33
CA LEU A 99 17.13 -1.89 2.90
C LEU A 99 18.36 -2.57 2.29
N THR A 100 19.58 -2.14 2.64
CA THR A 100 20.79 -2.79 2.14
C THR A 100 20.97 -4.20 2.71
N ALA A 101 20.62 -4.44 3.98
CA ALA A 101 20.57 -5.78 4.55
C ALA A 101 19.60 -6.71 3.79
N ALA A 102 18.46 -6.16 3.29
CA ALA A 102 17.48 -6.87 2.47
C ALA A 102 17.91 -7.04 0.99
N GLY A 103 19.11 -6.59 0.60
CA GLY A 103 19.66 -6.76 -0.74
C GLY A 103 19.55 -5.56 -1.67
N ALA A 104 19.11 -4.38 -1.17
CA ALA A 104 19.13 -3.16 -1.97
C ALA A 104 20.58 -2.64 -2.14
N VAL A 105 20.83 -1.99 -3.28
CA VAL A 105 22.14 -1.42 -3.63
C VAL A 105 22.02 0.10 -3.79
N VAL A 106 22.79 0.87 -3.01
CA VAL A 106 22.79 2.32 -3.06
C VAL A 106 23.62 2.83 -4.24
N LEU A 107 22.98 3.53 -5.17
CA LEU A 107 23.64 4.15 -6.34
C LEU A 107 24.36 5.46 -5.97
N GLY A 108 23.73 6.27 -5.14
CA GLY A 108 24.25 7.56 -4.74
C GLY A 108 23.27 8.38 -3.93
N LYS A 109 23.66 9.63 -3.66
CA LYS A 109 22.89 10.61 -2.92
C LYS A 109 22.34 11.69 -3.85
N THR A 110 21.07 12.07 -3.65
CA THR A 110 20.36 13.04 -4.49
C THR A 110 20.18 14.37 -3.79
N GLY A 111 20.18 15.44 -4.59
CA GLY A 111 19.94 16.79 -4.11
C GLY A 111 18.49 17.04 -3.68
N ALA A 112 18.33 17.91 -2.68
CA ALA A 112 17.04 18.43 -2.25
C ALA A 112 16.61 19.69 -3.02
N ALA A 113 17.49 20.30 -3.76
CA ALA A 113 17.24 21.53 -4.51
C ALA A 113 16.17 21.32 -5.60
N LEU A 114 15.47 22.42 -5.92
CA LEU A 114 14.50 22.43 -7.01
C LEU A 114 15.22 22.23 -8.36
N ILE A 115 14.76 21.24 -9.11
CA ILE A 115 15.26 20.89 -10.45
C ILE A 115 14.12 20.78 -11.45
N SER A 116 14.46 20.68 -12.73
CA SER A 116 13.46 20.41 -13.78
C SER A 116 12.88 19.00 -13.69
N GLY A 117 11.63 18.84 -14.15
CA GLY A 117 10.91 17.59 -14.11
C GLY A 117 11.49 16.48 -15.02
N ALA A 118 11.10 15.27 -14.75
CA ALA A 118 11.47 14.11 -15.56
C ALA A 118 10.75 14.11 -16.91
N TRP A 119 9.48 14.48 -16.92
CA TRP A 119 8.62 14.46 -18.11
C TRP A 119 8.74 15.69 -19.00
N ASP A 120 9.14 16.84 -18.43
CA ASP A 120 9.35 18.10 -19.15
C ASP A 120 10.42 18.94 -18.43
N ARG A 121 11.52 19.20 -19.12
CA ARG A 121 12.64 19.98 -18.58
C ARG A 121 12.32 21.48 -18.41
N THR A 122 11.23 21.98 -18.97
CA THR A 122 10.77 23.37 -18.79
C THR A 122 9.92 23.54 -17.52
N LYS A 123 9.49 22.44 -16.89
CA LYS A 123 8.66 22.41 -15.69
C LYS A 123 9.45 22.07 -14.43
N ALA A 124 8.99 22.56 -13.29
CA ALA A 124 9.58 22.22 -12.01
C ALA A 124 9.37 20.73 -11.70
N GLY A 125 10.41 20.06 -11.22
CA GLY A 125 10.40 18.63 -10.86
C GLY A 125 10.51 18.35 -9.36
N GLY A 126 10.73 19.37 -8.55
CA GLY A 126 10.96 19.19 -7.12
C GLY A 126 12.39 18.75 -6.82
N ASN A 127 12.61 17.56 -6.28
CA ASN A 127 13.93 17.09 -5.88
C ASN A 127 14.48 15.95 -6.76
N GLY A 128 15.79 15.69 -6.65
CA GLY A 128 16.49 14.68 -7.43
C GLY A 128 16.02 13.25 -7.20
N ALA A 129 15.55 12.92 -6.01
CA ALA A 129 15.07 11.58 -5.66
C ALA A 129 13.85 11.16 -6.51
N ALA A 130 12.83 12.02 -6.58
CA ALA A 130 11.63 11.74 -7.37
C ALA A 130 11.94 11.66 -8.87
N VAL A 131 12.81 12.55 -9.38
CA VAL A 131 13.20 12.54 -10.79
C VAL A 131 14.01 11.29 -11.15
N ALA A 132 14.92 10.84 -10.28
CA ALA A 132 15.71 9.62 -10.51
C ALA A 132 14.81 8.36 -10.62
N VAL A 133 13.75 8.26 -9.79
CA VAL A 133 12.75 7.20 -9.90
C VAL A 133 11.93 7.34 -11.18
N ALA A 134 11.46 8.54 -11.51
CA ALA A 134 10.65 8.79 -12.70
C ALA A 134 11.37 8.49 -14.01
N LEU A 135 12.68 8.69 -14.05
CA LEU A 135 13.54 8.33 -15.18
C LEU A 135 13.94 6.84 -15.19
N GLY A 136 13.51 6.06 -14.21
CA GLY A 136 13.87 4.65 -14.08
C GLY A 136 15.36 4.39 -13.80
N ILE A 137 16.13 5.43 -13.39
CA ILE A 137 17.54 5.28 -13.02
C ILE A 137 17.65 4.42 -11.77
N VAL A 138 16.74 4.63 -10.81
CA VAL A 138 16.62 3.82 -9.60
C VAL A 138 15.21 3.28 -9.46
N ASP A 139 15.07 2.15 -8.76
CA ASP A 139 13.77 1.52 -8.49
C ASP A 139 13.01 2.22 -7.36
N LEU A 140 13.77 2.69 -6.36
CA LEU A 140 13.28 3.34 -5.15
C LEU A 140 14.17 4.53 -4.78
N ALA A 141 13.60 5.52 -4.10
CA ALA A 141 14.41 6.54 -3.45
C ALA A 141 13.86 6.90 -2.06
N LEU A 142 14.77 7.15 -1.13
CA LEU A 142 14.45 7.69 0.19
C LEU A 142 14.61 9.21 0.18
N SER A 143 13.63 9.92 0.72
CA SER A 143 13.63 11.37 0.73
C SER A 143 12.97 11.91 2.00
N THR A 144 13.40 13.07 2.46
CA THR A 144 12.68 13.88 3.47
C THR A 144 11.62 14.78 2.81
N GLY A 145 11.54 14.77 1.48
CA GLY A 145 10.51 15.46 0.71
C GLY A 145 9.16 14.74 0.82
N GLY A 146 8.11 15.52 0.64
CA GLY A 146 6.74 15.00 0.73
C GLY A 146 6.13 14.63 -0.64
N ALA A 147 4.83 14.79 -0.73
CA ALA A 147 4.01 14.43 -1.88
C ALA A 147 4.31 15.24 -3.16
N VAL A 148 4.70 16.53 -3.03
CA VAL A 148 4.84 17.45 -4.16
C VAL A 148 5.81 16.95 -5.24
N PRO A 149 7.08 16.55 -4.93
CA PRO A 149 7.96 16.02 -5.97
C PRO A 149 7.43 14.76 -6.65
N ALA A 150 6.72 13.90 -5.92
CA ALA A 150 6.11 12.72 -6.49
C ALA A 150 5.05 13.07 -7.54
N ALA A 151 4.14 13.98 -7.21
CA ALA A 151 3.09 14.43 -8.12
C ALA A 151 3.65 15.12 -9.38
N LEU A 152 4.71 15.94 -9.23
CA LEU A 152 5.35 16.61 -10.35
C LEU A 152 6.08 15.67 -11.32
N ASN A 153 6.38 14.43 -10.93
CA ASN A 153 7.14 13.46 -11.71
C ASN A 153 6.41 12.14 -11.98
N ALA A 154 5.13 12.04 -11.68
CA ALA A 154 4.32 10.81 -11.86
C ALA A 154 4.89 9.59 -11.14
N VAL A 155 5.39 9.75 -9.92
CA VAL A 155 5.84 8.64 -9.09
C VAL A 155 4.95 8.49 -7.84
N THR A 156 4.92 7.31 -7.29
CA THR A 156 4.27 7.04 -6.01
C THR A 156 5.16 7.53 -4.86
N ALA A 157 4.55 8.16 -3.86
CA ALA A 157 5.22 8.47 -2.60
C ALA A 157 4.42 7.94 -1.42
N VAL A 158 5.12 7.36 -0.47
CA VAL A 158 4.50 6.96 0.81
C VAL A 158 5.28 7.56 1.97
N LYS A 159 4.60 8.38 2.75
CA LYS A 159 5.06 8.88 4.05
C LYS A 159 4.31 8.10 5.12
N PRO A 160 4.97 7.18 5.82
CA PRO A 160 4.32 6.44 6.90
C PRO A 160 4.02 7.32 8.11
N THR A 161 3.24 6.80 9.03
CA THR A 161 3.03 7.40 10.34
C THR A 161 4.36 7.70 11.01
N ARG A 162 4.44 8.86 11.65
CA ARG A 162 5.65 9.30 12.35
C ARG A 162 6.06 8.29 13.43
N GLY A 163 7.35 7.97 13.48
CA GLY A 163 7.92 7.06 14.48
C GLY A 163 7.75 5.56 14.17
N LEU A 164 7.06 5.18 13.08
CA LEU A 164 7.05 3.79 12.60
C LEU A 164 8.40 3.38 11.99
N LEU A 165 9.13 4.33 11.42
CA LEU A 165 10.49 4.12 10.92
C LEU A 165 11.51 4.55 11.99
N PRO A 166 12.61 3.82 12.15
CA PRO A 166 13.62 4.17 13.16
C PRO A 166 14.39 5.43 12.76
N ALA A 167 14.54 6.34 13.72
CA ALA A 167 15.39 7.53 13.66
C ALA A 167 15.12 8.50 12.51
N ALA A 168 13.93 8.51 11.95
CA ALA A 168 13.59 9.42 10.87
C ALA A 168 12.15 9.91 11.00
N ASP A 169 11.95 11.10 11.52
CA ASP A 169 10.62 11.70 11.69
C ASP A 169 9.86 11.91 10.36
N THR A 170 10.57 11.96 9.23
CA THR A 170 9.99 12.40 7.95
C THR A 170 10.54 11.69 6.71
N VAL A 171 10.94 10.42 6.77
CA VAL A 171 11.35 9.70 5.56
C VAL A 171 10.14 9.25 4.77
N SER A 172 10.11 9.65 3.49
CA SER A 172 9.19 9.14 2.48
C SER A 172 9.92 8.22 1.52
N VAL A 173 9.20 7.22 1.01
CA VAL A 173 9.68 6.33 -0.06
C VAL A 173 9.06 6.80 -1.37
N TYR A 174 9.88 7.06 -2.37
CA TYR A 174 9.46 7.21 -3.77
C TYR A 174 9.69 5.92 -4.53
N ALA A 175 8.72 5.53 -5.33
CA ALA A 175 8.77 4.32 -6.15
C ALA A 175 7.97 4.53 -7.44
N SER A 176 8.20 3.66 -8.42
CA SER A 176 7.38 3.63 -9.65
C SER A 176 5.94 3.18 -9.38
N GLY A 177 5.67 2.50 -8.27
CA GLY A 177 4.34 2.04 -7.88
C GLY A 177 4.20 1.69 -6.40
N LEU A 178 2.96 1.42 -5.98
CA LEU A 178 2.59 1.15 -4.58
C LEU A 178 3.22 -0.14 -4.05
N VAL A 179 3.28 -1.20 -4.85
CA VAL A 179 3.83 -2.50 -4.44
C VAL A 179 5.29 -2.37 -4.04
N ALA A 180 6.09 -1.63 -4.85
CA ALA A 180 7.50 -1.41 -4.57
C ALA A 180 7.70 -0.54 -3.32
N ALA A 181 6.96 0.58 -3.21
CA ALA A 181 7.01 1.48 -2.06
C ALA A 181 6.68 0.73 -0.75
N ARG A 182 5.61 -0.04 -0.76
CA ARG A 182 5.15 -0.79 0.40
C ARG A 182 6.11 -1.91 0.82
N ARG A 183 6.73 -2.62 -0.15
CA ARG A 183 7.77 -3.62 0.16
C ARG A 183 8.95 -2.99 0.90
N ALA A 184 9.40 -1.81 0.45
CA ALA A 184 10.46 -1.08 1.12
C ALA A 184 10.06 -0.64 2.53
N LEU A 185 8.85 -0.08 2.69
CA LEU A 185 8.33 0.34 3.99
C LEU A 185 8.27 -0.82 4.99
N ALA A 186 7.78 -2.00 4.55
CA ALA A 186 7.68 -3.19 5.38
C ALA A 186 9.04 -3.59 6.00
N LEU A 187 10.11 -3.42 5.24
CA LEU A 187 11.47 -3.75 5.68
C LEU A 187 12.08 -2.66 6.58
N MET A 188 11.62 -1.43 6.45
CA MET A 188 12.12 -0.29 7.24
C MET A 188 11.43 -0.13 8.60
N THR A 189 10.28 -0.74 8.84
CA THR A 189 9.53 -0.61 10.11
C THR A 189 10.31 -1.06 11.34
N GLY A 190 9.88 -0.63 12.53
CA GLY A 190 10.54 -0.90 13.81
C GLY A 190 11.23 0.35 14.36
N GLY A 191 10.53 1.48 14.27
CA GLY A 191 10.89 2.74 14.92
C GLY A 191 10.51 2.77 16.40
N ASP A 192 10.43 3.98 16.95
CA ASP A 192 10.19 4.21 18.39
C ASP A 192 8.71 4.04 18.77
N ARG A 193 7.82 4.06 17.80
CA ARG A 193 6.38 3.82 17.99
C ARG A 193 5.98 2.48 17.40
N SER A 194 5.11 1.78 18.12
CA SER A 194 4.47 0.55 17.66
C SER A 194 2.99 0.79 17.35
N TRP A 195 2.40 -0.10 16.54
CA TRP A 195 0.98 -0.08 16.28
C TRP A 195 0.17 -0.15 17.56
N PRO A 196 -0.86 0.71 17.73
CA PRO A 196 -1.85 0.53 18.80
C PRO A 196 -2.51 -0.84 18.71
N ALA A 197 -2.80 -1.44 19.87
CA ALA A 197 -3.44 -2.76 19.90
C ALA A 197 -4.84 -2.78 19.26
N ASP A 198 -5.49 -1.62 19.16
CA ASP A 198 -6.83 -1.39 18.62
C ASP A 198 -6.83 -0.64 17.29
N VAL A 199 -5.69 -0.60 16.59
CA VAL A 199 -5.57 0.09 15.30
C VAL A 199 -6.58 -0.45 14.28
N ARG A 200 -7.16 0.46 13.49
CA ARG A 200 -8.02 0.09 12.38
C ARG A 200 -7.17 -0.39 11.20
N LEU A 201 -7.48 -1.57 10.68
CA LEU A 201 -6.78 -2.18 9.55
C LEU A 201 -7.52 -2.01 8.22
N GLY A 202 -8.77 -1.57 8.25
CA GLY A 202 -9.61 -1.34 7.07
C GLY A 202 -10.68 -0.29 7.29
N ALA A 203 -11.13 0.35 6.21
CA ALA A 203 -12.20 1.35 6.22
C ALA A 203 -13.58 0.78 5.81
N GLY A 204 -13.69 -0.55 5.65
CA GLY A 204 -14.91 -1.22 5.21
C GLY A 204 -15.16 -1.10 3.71
N GLU A 205 -16.37 -1.51 3.29
CA GLU A 205 -16.76 -1.53 1.86
C GLU A 205 -17.15 -0.14 1.33
N HIS A 206 -17.58 0.75 2.21
CA HIS A 206 -18.04 2.11 1.87
C HIS A 206 -17.23 3.16 2.63
N PRO A 207 -15.91 3.29 2.38
CA PRO A 207 -15.09 4.26 3.08
C PRO A 207 -15.60 5.68 2.85
N ARG A 208 -15.69 6.48 3.92
CA ARG A 208 -16.10 7.88 3.87
C ARG A 208 -14.87 8.75 3.65
N ILE A 209 -14.82 9.43 2.53
CA ILE A 209 -13.65 10.21 2.11
C ILE A 209 -14.05 11.65 1.90
N ALA A 210 -13.42 12.57 2.63
CA ALA A 210 -13.57 14.00 2.39
C ALA A 210 -12.59 14.46 1.32
N TYR A 211 -13.00 15.46 0.50
CA TYR A 211 -12.12 16.11 -0.47
C TYR A 211 -12.42 17.62 -0.54
N PRO A 212 -11.43 18.46 -0.86
CA PRO A 212 -11.62 19.91 -0.90
C PRO A 212 -12.47 20.34 -2.09
N SER A 213 -13.41 21.28 -1.84
CA SER A 213 -14.28 21.88 -2.85
C SER A 213 -13.91 23.32 -3.19
N ASP A 214 -13.05 23.96 -2.41
CA ASP A 214 -12.79 25.40 -2.43
C ASP A 214 -11.31 25.77 -2.70
N LEU A 215 -10.48 24.79 -3.07
CA LEU A 215 -9.09 25.07 -3.44
C LEU A 215 -9.01 25.72 -4.83
N PRO A 216 -8.15 26.74 -5.00
CA PRO A 216 -7.89 27.35 -6.28
C PRO A 216 -7.02 26.45 -7.16
N LEU A 217 -7.62 25.51 -7.85
CA LEU A 217 -6.94 24.52 -8.70
C LEU A 217 -6.94 24.98 -10.16
N GLY A 218 -5.85 24.73 -10.85
CA GLY A 218 -5.80 24.79 -12.31
C GLY A 218 -6.69 23.71 -12.94
N GLU A 219 -7.08 23.89 -14.20
CA GLU A 219 -7.99 22.99 -14.92
C GLU A 219 -7.54 21.51 -14.88
N ALA A 220 -6.26 21.24 -15.11
CA ALA A 220 -5.73 19.89 -15.11
C ALA A 220 -5.72 19.23 -13.72
N ALA A 221 -5.45 19.99 -12.65
CA ALA A 221 -5.53 19.50 -11.29
C ALA A 221 -6.99 19.20 -10.88
N THR A 222 -7.92 20.07 -11.30
CA THR A 222 -9.36 19.86 -11.11
C THR A 222 -9.84 18.59 -11.80
N LEU A 223 -9.43 18.39 -13.08
CA LEU A 223 -9.77 17.18 -13.83
C LEU A 223 -9.20 15.91 -13.16
N ALA A 224 -7.94 15.96 -12.70
CA ALA A 224 -7.32 14.86 -11.99
C ALA A 224 -8.08 14.48 -10.72
N LEU A 225 -8.43 15.47 -9.90
CA LEU A 225 -9.22 15.26 -8.68
C LEU A 225 -10.58 14.64 -9.00
N HIS A 226 -11.34 15.21 -9.94
CA HIS A 226 -12.65 14.68 -10.32
C HIS A 226 -12.58 13.28 -10.90
N THR A 227 -11.52 12.94 -11.64
CA THR A 227 -11.30 11.58 -12.15
C THR A 227 -11.16 10.58 -11.00
N VAL A 228 -10.40 10.93 -9.96
CA VAL A 228 -10.22 10.07 -8.80
C VAL A 228 -11.49 9.98 -7.96
N VAL A 229 -12.19 11.09 -7.75
CA VAL A 229 -13.50 11.10 -7.06
C VAL A 229 -14.48 10.15 -7.77
N ALA A 230 -14.55 10.19 -9.10
CA ALA A 230 -15.42 9.29 -9.85
C ALA A 230 -15.01 7.81 -9.72
N ARG A 231 -13.69 7.50 -9.77
CA ARG A 231 -13.18 6.13 -9.58
C ARG A 231 -13.51 5.58 -8.20
N LEU A 232 -13.26 6.35 -7.15
CA LEU A 232 -13.56 5.98 -5.77
C LEU A 232 -15.05 5.76 -5.55
N THR A 233 -15.90 6.64 -6.10
CA THR A 233 -17.35 6.49 -6.05
C THR A 233 -17.80 5.21 -6.75
N ALA A 234 -17.25 4.92 -7.92
CA ALA A 234 -17.55 3.67 -8.64
C ALA A 234 -17.07 2.42 -7.88
N ALA A 235 -16.02 2.54 -7.06
CA ALA A 235 -15.54 1.49 -6.17
C ALA A 235 -16.33 1.37 -4.86
N GLY A 236 -17.38 2.18 -4.66
CA GLY A 236 -18.27 2.10 -3.49
C GLY A 236 -17.95 3.08 -2.36
N ALA A 237 -16.94 3.94 -2.49
CA ALA A 237 -16.64 4.95 -1.49
C ALA A 237 -17.68 6.08 -1.46
N VAL A 238 -17.89 6.65 -0.27
CA VAL A 238 -18.77 7.81 -0.05
C VAL A 238 -17.90 9.07 -0.03
N LEU A 239 -17.99 9.89 -1.08
CA LEU A 239 -17.21 11.11 -1.25
C LEU A 239 -17.99 12.32 -0.79
N THR A 240 -17.39 13.14 0.09
CA THR A 240 -18.01 14.36 0.62
C THR A 240 -17.12 15.57 0.36
N PRO A 241 -17.62 16.60 -0.37
CA PRO A 241 -16.89 17.85 -0.54
C PRO A 241 -16.88 18.63 0.78
N ILE A 242 -15.71 19.18 1.14
CA ILE A 242 -15.55 20.01 2.35
C ILE A 242 -14.71 21.25 2.05
N SER A 243 -14.85 22.28 2.88
CA SER A 243 -13.89 23.39 2.93
C SER A 243 -12.71 23.01 3.83
N LEU A 244 -11.47 23.20 3.35
CA LEU A 244 -10.27 22.91 4.15
C LEU A 244 -9.90 24.14 5.02
N PRO A 245 -9.27 23.92 6.19
CA PRO A 245 -9.18 22.73 7.04
C PRO A 245 -9.72 22.98 8.45
N GLU A 246 -10.98 23.01 8.71
CA GLU A 246 -11.45 23.29 10.07
C GLU A 246 -11.50 22.04 10.99
N ARG A 247 -11.53 20.82 10.50
CA ARG A 247 -11.87 19.66 11.37
C ARG A 247 -11.15 18.32 11.13
N GLY A 248 -10.02 18.28 10.49
CA GLY A 248 -9.27 17.01 10.40
C GLY A 248 -10.10 15.84 9.83
N PHE A 249 -10.08 14.67 10.51
CA PHE A 249 -10.73 13.44 10.06
C PHE A 249 -12.10 13.17 10.69
N ASP A 250 -12.73 14.15 11.34
CA ASP A 250 -13.99 13.92 12.05
C ASP A 250 -15.08 13.42 11.09
N GLY A 251 -15.52 12.18 11.32
CA GLY A 251 -16.52 11.51 10.51
C GLY A 251 -16.04 10.92 9.18
N PHE A 252 -14.74 10.98 8.86
CA PHE A 252 -14.16 10.45 7.62
C PHE A 252 -13.06 9.42 7.91
N ASP A 253 -12.87 8.49 6.98
CA ASP A 253 -11.82 7.49 7.02
C ASP A 253 -10.52 8.03 6.41
N ALA A 254 -10.63 8.93 5.43
CA ALA A 254 -9.49 9.57 4.78
C ALA A 254 -9.84 10.97 4.26
N LEU A 255 -8.79 11.77 4.02
CA LEU A 255 -8.87 12.97 3.19
C LEU A 255 -8.19 12.68 1.85
N LEU A 256 -8.88 12.99 0.75
CA LEU A 256 -8.32 12.98 -0.60
C LEU A 256 -7.97 14.41 -0.99
N LEU A 257 -6.70 14.66 -1.30
CA LEU A 257 -6.22 15.98 -1.70
C LEU A 257 -5.64 15.96 -3.10
N PRO A 258 -5.86 16.97 -3.95
CA PRO A 258 -4.96 17.24 -5.05
C PRO A 258 -3.59 17.54 -4.44
N THR A 259 -2.52 16.93 -4.96
CA THR A 259 -1.20 17.11 -4.37
C THR A 259 -0.61 18.48 -4.68
N VAL A 260 -0.82 18.94 -5.91
CA VAL A 260 -0.36 20.24 -6.40
C VAL A 260 -1.48 20.95 -7.16
N PRO A 261 -1.61 22.27 -7.05
CA PRO A 261 -2.64 23.02 -7.79
C PRO A 261 -2.29 23.24 -9.25
N GLU A 262 -0.99 23.22 -9.59
CA GLU A 262 -0.45 23.57 -10.91
C GLU A 262 0.91 22.93 -11.17
N HIS A 263 1.40 23.05 -12.42
CA HIS A 263 2.77 22.72 -12.82
C HIS A 263 3.51 23.99 -13.23
N PRO A 264 4.28 24.64 -12.33
CA PRO A 264 5.00 25.87 -12.64
C PRO A 264 6.16 25.62 -13.62
N GLY A 265 6.52 26.65 -14.39
CA GLY A 265 7.72 26.65 -15.20
C GLY A 265 8.98 26.61 -14.33
N ILE A 266 10.04 25.90 -14.78
CA ILE A 266 11.30 25.84 -14.03
C ILE A 266 11.94 27.25 -13.93
N ALA A 267 11.83 28.08 -14.98
CA ALA A 267 12.34 29.46 -14.96
C ALA A 267 11.61 30.31 -13.90
N GLU A 268 10.30 30.18 -13.79
CA GLU A 268 9.49 30.84 -12.76
C GLU A 268 9.90 30.35 -11.35
N ALA A 269 10.02 29.03 -11.19
CA ALA A 269 10.38 28.44 -9.91
C ALA A 269 11.81 28.81 -9.46
N LEU A 270 12.72 29.02 -10.38
CA LEU A 270 14.08 29.53 -10.08
C LEU A 270 14.11 31.02 -9.79
N ALA A 271 13.22 31.80 -10.39
CA ALA A 271 13.10 33.25 -10.15
C ALA A 271 12.45 33.55 -8.80
N ASP A 272 11.45 32.76 -8.39
CA ASP A 272 10.75 32.86 -7.09
C ASP A 272 10.55 31.48 -6.45
N PRO A 273 11.61 30.86 -5.91
CA PRO A 273 11.51 29.53 -5.29
C PRO A 273 10.56 29.49 -4.10
N ALA A 274 10.52 30.57 -3.30
CA ALA A 274 9.70 30.65 -2.11
C ALA A 274 8.21 30.76 -2.45
N GLY A 275 7.82 31.65 -3.38
CA GLY A 275 6.44 31.83 -3.79
C GLY A 275 5.89 30.61 -4.52
N VAL A 276 6.66 30.02 -5.44
CA VAL A 276 6.30 28.78 -6.12
C VAL A 276 6.19 27.62 -5.12
N GLY A 277 7.16 27.48 -4.21
CA GLY A 277 7.13 26.46 -3.16
C GLY A 277 5.89 26.59 -2.27
N HIS A 278 5.52 27.80 -1.88
CA HIS A 278 4.32 28.07 -1.10
C HIS A 278 3.02 27.67 -1.84
N ARG A 279 2.90 28.06 -3.11
CA ARG A 279 1.74 27.67 -3.93
C ARG A 279 1.64 26.16 -4.13
N LEU A 280 2.74 25.50 -4.45
CA LEU A 280 2.76 24.04 -4.62
C LEU A 280 2.39 23.28 -3.33
N ALA A 281 2.81 23.81 -2.19
CA ALA A 281 2.53 23.20 -0.90
C ALA A 281 1.09 23.50 -0.39
N ALA A 282 0.37 24.45 -0.98
CA ALA A 282 -0.92 24.91 -0.46
C ALA A 282 -1.93 23.79 -0.22
N CYS A 283 -1.93 22.74 -1.06
CA CYS A 283 -2.83 21.62 -0.93
C CYS A 283 -2.45 20.63 0.19
N THR A 284 -1.16 20.55 0.56
CA THR A 284 -0.65 19.48 1.44
C THR A 284 0.18 19.97 2.63
N ALA A 285 0.46 21.28 2.73
CA ALA A 285 1.34 21.82 3.79
C ALA A 285 0.88 21.50 5.21
N PHE A 286 -0.43 21.53 5.45
CA PHE A 286 -1.00 21.23 6.77
C PHE A 286 -0.76 19.77 7.19
N ALA A 287 -0.64 18.84 6.25
CA ALA A 287 -0.37 17.44 6.55
C ALA A 287 0.99 17.20 7.24
N ASN A 288 1.95 18.12 7.03
CA ASN A 288 3.25 18.06 7.71
C ASN A 288 3.16 18.43 9.20
N LEU A 289 2.12 19.16 9.59
CA LEU A 289 1.88 19.56 10.98
C LEU A 289 1.10 18.50 11.76
N LEU A 290 0.45 17.59 11.05
CA LEU A 290 -0.38 16.53 11.62
C LEU A 290 0.40 15.22 11.70
N ASP A 291 0.10 14.42 12.72
CA ASP A 291 0.55 13.03 12.79
C ASP A 291 -0.35 12.15 11.92
N VAL A 292 -0.02 12.07 10.63
CA VAL A 292 -0.80 11.36 9.61
C VAL A 292 0.09 10.47 8.76
N ALA A 293 -0.49 9.39 8.24
CA ALA A 293 0.07 8.68 7.10
C ALA A 293 -0.38 9.35 5.80
N ALA A 294 0.48 9.33 4.78
CA ALA A 294 0.18 9.92 3.48
C ALA A 294 0.64 9.01 2.34
N VAL A 295 -0.24 8.78 1.38
CA VAL A 295 0.06 8.04 0.15
C VAL A 295 -0.30 8.92 -1.05
N THR A 296 0.71 9.22 -1.86
CA THR A 296 0.55 9.98 -3.10
C THR A 296 0.67 9.03 -4.28
N VAL A 297 -0.28 9.07 -5.18
CA VAL A 297 -0.26 8.33 -6.44
C VAL A 297 -0.43 9.25 -7.62
N PRO A 298 0.23 8.93 -8.76
CA PRO A 298 0.07 9.70 -9.97
C PRO A 298 -1.32 9.51 -10.58
N VAL A 299 -1.82 10.59 -11.15
CA VAL A 299 -3.01 10.58 -12.02
C VAL A 299 -2.60 11.22 -13.33
N LEU A 300 -2.83 10.52 -14.44
CA LEU A 300 -2.51 10.98 -15.78
C LEU A 300 -3.83 11.34 -16.50
N PRO A 301 -4.31 12.59 -16.41
CA PRO A 301 -5.38 13.03 -17.27
C PRO A 301 -4.89 13.04 -18.74
N GLY A 302 -5.81 12.94 -19.69
CA GLY A 302 -5.57 12.60 -21.09
C GLY A 302 -4.51 13.41 -21.89
N ASP A 303 -4.03 14.54 -21.37
CA ASP A 303 -2.96 15.36 -21.95
C ASP A 303 -1.54 14.94 -21.53
N ARG A 304 -1.41 13.84 -20.76
CA ARG A 304 -0.16 13.25 -20.27
C ARG A 304 0.64 14.11 -19.28
N ARG A 305 0.10 15.20 -18.77
CA ARG A 305 0.75 15.92 -17.67
C ARG A 305 0.56 15.15 -16.37
N PRO A 306 1.64 14.84 -15.64
CA PRO A 306 1.50 14.11 -14.38
C PRO A 306 0.88 15.03 -13.33
N PHE A 307 -0.21 14.58 -12.72
CA PHE A 307 -0.73 15.11 -11.49
C PHE A 307 -0.73 14.00 -10.44
N GLY A 308 -0.75 14.39 -9.19
CA GLY A 308 -0.87 13.45 -8.09
C GLY A 308 -2.06 13.80 -7.21
N VAL A 309 -2.64 12.76 -6.65
CA VAL A 309 -3.53 12.90 -5.50
C VAL A 309 -2.91 12.27 -4.28
N THR A 310 -3.20 12.81 -3.12
CA THR A 310 -2.69 12.33 -1.84
C THR A 310 -3.83 11.90 -0.95
N PHE A 311 -3.78 10.66 -0.50
CA PHE A 311 -4.64 10.13 0.55
C PHE A 311 -3.95 10.37 1.90
N LEU A 312 -4.65 11.05 2.80
CA LEU A 312 -4.21 11.22 4.18
C LEU A 312 -5.13 10.39 5.08
N THR A 313 -4.52 9.65 6.01
CA THR A 313 -5.25 8.92 7.05
C THR A 313 -4.67 9.25 8.42
N ARG A 314 -5.38 8.89 9.48
CA ARG A 314 -4.88 9.07 10.85
C ARG A 314 -3.57 8.29 11.05
N ALA A 315 -2.83 8.66 12.08
CA ALA A 315 -1.67 7.90 12.49
C ALA A 315 -2.04 6.42 12.69
N PHE A 316 -1.17 5.54 12.19
CA PHE A 316 -1.31 4.08 12.19
C PHE A 316 -2.40 3.51 11.27
N GLU A 317 -3.10 4.33 10.50
CA GLU A 317 -4.00 3.89 9.44
C GLU A 317 -3.32 3.88 8.06
N ASP A 318 -2.02 3.60 8.02
CA ASP A 318 -1.19 3.57 6.79
C ASP A 318 -1.75 2.59 5.75
N GLN A 319 -2.25 1.44 6.21
CA GLN A 319 -2.86 0.45 5.32
C GLN A 319 -4.13 0.97 4.65
N ILE A 320 -4.94 1.74 5.36
CA ILE A 320 -6.15 2.34 4.79
C ILE A 320 -5.78 3.29 3.64
N ALA A 321 -4.75 4.13 3.84
CA ALA A 321 -4.26 5.02 2.78
C ALA A 321 -3.75 4.24 1.56
N LEU A 322 -3.02 3.15 1.78
CA LEU A 322 -2.53 2.27 0.71
C LEU A 322 -3.69 1.58 -0.03
N ASP A 323 -4.67 1.04 0.69
CA ASP A 323 -5.84 0.38 0.10
C ASP A 323 -6.66 1.35 -0.78
N LEU A 324 -6.90 2.57 -0.31
CA LEU A 324 -7.59 3.60 -1.09
C LEU A 324 -6.79 4.01 -2.33
N ALA A 325 -5.48 4.12 -2.21
CA ALA A 325 -4.62 4.48 -3.32
C ALA A 325 -4.60 3.41 -4.43
N THR A 326 -4.80 2.12 -4.12
CA THR A 326 -4.87 1.06 -5.14
C THR A 326 -6.05 1.24 -6.10
N VAL A 327 -7.12 1.92 -5.69
CA VAL A 327 -8.25 2.24 -6.58
C VAL A 327 -7.83 3.17 -7.72
N CYS A 328 -6.75 3.93 -7.54
CA CYS A 328 -6.20 4.85 -8.55
C CYS A 328 -5.13 4.20 -9.42
N THR A 329 -4.64 3.02 -9.06
CA THR A 329 -3.61 2.27 -9.77
C THR A 329 -4.18 0.90 -10.16
N ASP A 330 -3.60 0.25 -11.15
CA ASP A 330 -3.99 -1.13 -11.52
C ASP A 330 -3.16 -2.17 -10.74
N GLU A 331 -2.56 -1.77 -9.63
CA GLU A 331 -1.70 -2.63 -8.83
C GLU A 331 -2.51 -3.46 -7.81
N PRO A 332 -2.09 -4.70 -7.52
CA PRO A 332 -2.78 -5.53 -6.55
C PRO A 332 -2.63 -4.99 -5.14
N MET A 333 -3.71 -5.09 -4.37
CA MET A 333 -3.69 -4.82 -2.94
C MET A 333 -2.80 -5.84 -2.23
N THR A 334 -1.81 -5.35 -1.51
CA THR A 334 -0.91 -6.19 -0.70
C THR A 334 -0.88 -5.68 0.73
N PRO A 335 -0.98 -6.57 1.75
CA PRO A 335 -1.01 -6.14 3.15
C PRO A 335 0.28 -5.46 3.59
N TYR A 336 0.17 -4.38 4.34
CA TYR A 336 1.25 -3.82 5.12
C TYR A 336 1.52 -4.74 6.34
N PRO A 337 2.75 -4.87 6.85
CA PRO A 337 3.03 -5.74 7.98
C PRO A 337 2.54 -5.12 9.30
N GLU A 338 1.25 -5.05 9.45
CA GLU A 338 0.59 -4.61 10.68
C GLU A 338 0.39 -5.81 11.61
N PRO A 339 0.43 -5.62 12.92
CA PRO A 339 0.04 -6.66 13.85
C PRO A 339 -1.45 -6.97 13.66
N GLY A 340 -1.80 -8.24 13.56
CA GLY A 340 -3.19 -8.63 13.41
C GLY A 340 -3.37 -10.13 13.39
N GLU A 341 -4.57 -10.55 13.83
CA GLU A 341 -5.01 -11.92 13.84
C GLU A 341 -5.99 -12.16 12.68
N ASP A 342 -5.77 -13.24 11.95
CA ASP A 342 -6.67 -13.66 10.89
C ASP A 342 -7.83 -14.48 11.47
N VAL A 343 -9.06 -14.16 11.06
CA VAL A 343 -10.25 -14.95 11.32
C VAL A 343 -10.99 -15.27 10.03
N VAL A 344 -11.50 -16.49 9.92
CA VAL A 344 -12.34 -16.92 8.80
C VAL A 344 -13.79 -16.99 9.25
N VAL A 345 -14.68 -16.44 8.45
CA VAL A 345 -16.13 -16.45 8.68
C VAL A 345 -16.87 -17.10 7.51
N PHE A 346 -17.98 -17.80 7.79
CA PHE A 346 -18.73 -18.56 6.80
C PHE A 346 -20.21 -18.15 6.70
N GLY A 347 -20.70 -17.28 7.59
CA GLY A 347 -22.13 -17.02 7.77
C GLY A 347 -22.53 -15.55 7.74
N ALA A 348 -23.25 -15.14 8.77
CA ALA A 348 -23.82 -13.79 8.87
C ALA A 348 -22.76 -12.66 8.94
N HIS A 349 -21.51 -12.97 9.23
CA HIS A 349 -20.40 -12.02 9.21
C HIS A 349 -19.75 -11.84 7.81
N LEU A 350 -20.15 -12.61 6.79
CA LEU A 350 -19.68 -12.38 5.41
C LEU A 350 -20.11 -11.00 4.93
N ARG A 351 -19.35 -10.40 4.00
CA ARG A 351 -19.69 -9.11 3.40
C ARG A 351 -21.10 -9.11 2.83
N GLY A 352 -21.84 -8.03 3.10
CA GLY A 352 -23.24 -7.89 2.70
C GLY A 352 -24.22 -8.78 3.49
N GLN A 353 -23.78 -9.43 4.58
CA GLN A 353 -24.64 -10.18 5.49
C GLN A 353 -24.89 -9.39 6.78
N PRO A 354 -25.95 -9.71 7.54
CA PRO A 354 -26.44 -8.88 8.65
C PRO A 354 -25.44 -8.53 9.76
N LEU A 355 -24.49 -9.43 10.08
CA LEU A 355 -23.49 -9.22 11.13
C LEU A 355 -22.12 -8.74 10.58
N ASN A 356 -22.03 -8.43 9.31
CA ASN A 356 -20.77 -7.92 8.75
C ASN A 356 -20.33 -6.59 9.40
N ALA A 357 -21.30 -5.78 9.82
CA ALA A 357 -21.04 -4.53 10.53
C ALA A 357 -20.16 -4.73 11.77
N ASP A 358 -20.28 -5.85 12.48
CA ASP A 358 -19.48 -6.16 13.67
C ASP A 358 -17.98 -6.18 13.36
N LEU A 359 -17.59 -6.71 12.21
CA LEU A 359 -16.20 -6.73 11.75
C LEU A 359 -15.75 -5.34 11.26
N VAL A 360 -16.60 -4.65 10.50
CA VAL A 360 -16.29 -3.33 9.94
C VAL A 360 -16.13 -2.27 11.03
N GLU A 361 -17.01 -2.27 12.04
CA GLU A 361 -16.94 -1.34 13.18
C GLU A 361 -15.69 -1.56 14.05
N LEU A 362 -15.21 -2.78 14.11
CA LEU A 362 -13.93 -3.13 14.74
C LEU A 362 -12.70 -2.74 13.90
N GLY A 363 -12.91 -2.18 12.73
CA GLY A 363 -11.82 -1.80 11.82
C GLY A 363 -11.12 -2.99 11.17
N ALA A 364 -11.81 -4.13 11.05
CA ALA A 364 -11.28 -5.32 10.40
C ALA A 364 -11.01 -5.07 8.91
N ARG A 365 -9.96 -5.69 8.39
CA ARG A 365 -9.61 -5.66 6.97
C ARG A 365 -10.00 -6.96 6.29
N PHE A 366 -10.80 -6.86 5.23
CA PHE A 366 -11.04 -7.99 4.35
C PHE A 366 -9.77 -8.33 3.57
N THR A 367 -9.29 -9.58 3.71
CA THR A 367 -8.05 -10.03 3.05
C THR A 367 -8.31 -10.93 1.84
N GLY A 368 -9.52 -11.46 1.70
CA GLY A 368 -9.91 -12.22 0.51
C GLY A 368 -10.94 -13.33 0.80
N PRO A 369 -11.55 -13.87 -0.27
CA PRO A 369 -12.31 -15.11 -0.18
C PRO A 369 -11.36 -16.28 0.11
N VAL A 370 -11.85 -17.29 0.79
CA VAL A 370 -11.12 -18.53 1.10
C VAL A 370 -12.01 -19.73 0.86
N ARG A 371 -11.37 -20.89 0.67
CA ARG A 371 -12.04 -22.20 0.61
C ARG A 371 -11.34 -23.16 1.55
N THR A 372 -12.12 -23.95 2.31
CA THR A 372 -11.59 -24.99 3.19
C THR A 372 -11.21 -26.24 2.39
N THR A 373 -10.47 -27.15 3.03
CA THR A 373 -10.40 -28.54 2.57
C THR A 373 -11.78 -29.24 2.69
N GLU A 374 -11.93 -30.44 2.14
CA GLU A 374 -13.16 -31.24 2.19
C GLU A 374 -13.37 -31.91 3.56
N ALA A 375 -13.08 -31.21 4.64
CA ALA A 375 -13.14 -31.74 6.02
C ALA A 375 -14.30 -31.15 6.84
N TYR A 376 -15.20 -30.40 6.24
CA TYR A 376 -16.21 -29.61 6.94
C TYR A 376 -17.62 -29.81 6.37
N ARG A 377 -18.63 -29.37 7.11
CA ARG A 377 -20.03 -29.27 6.67
C ARG A 377 -20.73 -28.13 7.37
N MET A 378 -21.82 -27.65 6.79
CA MET A 378 -22.68 -26.63 7.41
C MET A 378 -24.00 -27.22 7.90
N VAL A 379 -24.48 -26.74 9.04
CA VAL A 379 -25.84 -26.95 9.54
C VAL A 379 -26.52 -25.59 9.75
N LEU A 380 -27.83 -25.52 9.59
CA LEU A 380 -28.60 -24.30 9.87
C LEU A 380 -28.90 -24.20 11.37
N LEU A 381 -28.40 -23.16 12.02
CA LEU A 381 -28.67 -22.90 13.44
C LEU A 381 -29.87 -21.97 13.60
N ASP A 382 -30.68 -22.22 14.64
CA ASP A 382 -31.80 -21.36 15.05
C ASP A 382 -31.28 -20.18 15.87
N THR A 383 -30.64 -19.24 15.18
CA THR A 383 -30.13 -17.99 15.74
C THR A 383 -30.84 -16.78 15.12
N LYS A 384 -30.66 -15.59 15.69
CA LYS A 384 -31.20 -14.31 15.15
C LYS A 384 -30.07 -13.31 14.96
N PRO A 385 -29.69 -12.98 13.71
CA PRO A 385 -30.15 -13.62 12.46
C PRO A 385 -29.74 -15.09 12.37
N PRO A 386 -30.39 -15.91 11.50
CA PRO A 386 -29.99 -17.29 11.25
C PRO A 386 -28.55 -17.35 10.72
N GLN A 387 -27.79 -18.35 11.18
CA GLN A 387 -26.39 -18.52 10.82
C GLN A 387 -26.06 -19.98 10.54
N PRO A 388 -25.05 -20.28 9.73
CA PRO A 388 -24.56 -21.64 9.61
C PRO A 388 -23.66 -21.98 10.81
N GLY A 389 -23.82 -23.17 11.34
CA GLY A 389 -22.82 -23.82 12.19
C GLY A 389 -21.85 -24.61 11.32
N VAL A 390 -20.56 -24.40 11.49
CA VAL A 390 -19.51 -25.15 10.79
C VAL A 390 -19.02 -26.27 11.69
N LEU A 391 -19.14 -27.50 11.23
CA LEU A 391 -18.78 -28.74 11.90
C LEU A 391 -17.82 -29.57 11.04
N ASP A 392 -17.22 -30.62 11.60
CA ASP A 392 -16.49 -31.61 10.82
C ASP A 392 -17.45 -32.35 9.88
N GLY A 393 -16.96 -32.65 8.68
CA GLY A 393 -17.77 -33.24 7.61
C GLY A 393 -16.92 -33.70 6.43
N GLY A 394 -17.51 -33.69 5.24
CA GLY A 394 -16.86 -34.14 4.00
C GLY A 394 -17.03 -33.19 2.83
N THR A 395 -17.18 -31.87 3.09
CA THR A 395 -17.43 -30.86 2.05
C THR A 395 -16.46 -29.69 2.22
N ALA A 396 -16.00 -29.13 1.11
CA ALA A 396 -15.26 -27.86 1.14
C ALA A 396 -16.23 -26.68 1.21
N LEU A 397 -15.92 -25.69 2.04
CA LEU A 397 -16.78 -24.55 2.30
C LEU A 397 -16.12 -23.24 1.84
N ASP A 398 -16.90 -22.39 1.19
CA ASP A 398 -16.49 -21.02 0.84
C ASP A 398 -16.70 -20.10 2.04
N GLY A 399 -15.68 -19.30 2.36
CA GLY A 399 -15.67 -18.33 3.44
C GLY A 399 -14.93 -17.06 3.08
N GLU A 400 -14.75 -16.20 4.07
CA GLU A 400 -13.98 -14.95 3.93
C GLU A 400 -12.97 -14.85 5.06
N ARG A 401 -11.73 -14.45 4.69
CA ARG A 401 -10.66 -14.15 5.66
C ARG A 401 -10.66 -12.65 5.95
N TRP A 402 -10.64 -12.35 7.23
CA TRP A 402 -10.56 -11.00 7.76
C TRP A 402 -9.38 -10.90 8.72
N ARG A 403 -8.70 -9.75 8.74
CA ARG A 403 -7.65 -9.44 9.70
C ARG A 403 -8.12 -8.37 10.65
N LEU A 404 -7.97 -8.62 11.96
CA LEU A 404 -8.27 -7.69 13.03
C LEU A 404 -7.01 -7.35 13.82
N SER A 405 -6.91 -6.13 14.34
CA SER A 405 -5.90 -5.81 15.34
C SER A 405 -6.10 -6.65 16.61
N PRO A 406 -5.07 -6.86 17.44
CA PRO A 406 -5.19 -7.76 18.60
C PRO A 406 -6.38 -7.45 19.51
N ALA A 407 -6.57 -6.19 19.88
CA ALA A 407 -7.70 -5.81 20.74
C ALA A 407 -9.06 -5.89 20.02
N ALA A 408 -9.11 -5.68 18.71
CA ALA A 408 -10.32 -5.86 17.92
C ALA A 408 -10.69 -7.35 17.82
N PHE A 409 -9.67 -8.23 17.66
CA PHE A 409 -9.88 -9.68 17.68
C PHE A 409 -10.46 -10.16 19.02
N ASP A 410 -9.90 -9.71 20.15
CA ASP A 410 -10.41 -10.05 21.47
C ASP A 410 -11.88 -9.59 21.67
N ARG A 411 -12.19 -8.38 21.21
CA ARG A 411 -13.57 -7.86 21.22
C ARG A 411 -14.50 -8.70 20.34
N PHE A 412 -14.07 -9.04 19.13
CA PHE A 412 -14.84 -9.91 18.23
C PHE A 412 -15.09 -11.27 18.86
N ALA A 413 -14.05 -11.91 19.40
CA ALA A 413 -14.17 -13.20 20.10
C ALA A 413 -15.18 -13.16 21.26
N ALA A 414 -15.20 -12.06 22.01
CA ALA A 414 -16.14 -11.85 23.13
C ALA A 414 -17.61 -11.69 22.68
N THR A 415 -17.87 -11.32 21.42
CA THR A 415 -19.26 -11.24 20.89
C THR A 415 -19.84 -12.60 20.54
N LEU A 416 -18.98 -13.58 20.30
CA LEU A 416 -19.42 -14.93 19.92
C LEU A 416 -20.06 -15.63 21.11
N LYS A 417 -21.34 -15.97 20.97
CA LYS A 417 -22.11 -16.67 21.99
C LYS A 417 -22.25 -18.14 21.62
N PRO A 418 -22.36 -19.04 22.58
CA PRO A 418 -22.70 -20.45 22.30
C PRO A 418 -23.89 -20.55 21.33
N PRO A 419 -23.84 -21.44 20.34
CA PRO A 419 -22.88 -22.53 20.19
C PRO A 419 -21.58 -22.16 19.39
N PHE A 420 -21.32 -20.88 19.07
CA PHE A 420 -20.16 -20.48 18.31
C PHE A 420 -18.87 -20.54 19.14
N VAL A 421 -17.80 -21.01 18.48
CA VAL A 421 -16.45 -21.14 19.04
C VAL A 421 -15.42 -20.70 17.99
N LEU A 422 -14.23 -20.27 18.44
CA LEU A 422 -13.09 -20.03 17.55
C LEU A 422 -12.19 -21.25 17.54
N GLU A 423 -12.08 -21.91 16.39
CA GLU A 423 -11.21 -23.07 16.19
C GLU A 423 -10.47 -22.95 14.86
N ARG A 424 -9.34 -23.63 14.74
CA ARG A 424 -8.57 -23.64 13.50
C ARG A 424 -9.30 -24.44 12.43
N VAL A 425 -9.24 -23.93 11.20
CA VAL A 425 -9.72 -24.63 10.00
C VAL A 425 -8.57 -24.77 9.00
N GLU A 426 -8.51 -25.88 8.31
CA GLU A 426 -7.56 -26.10 7.23
C GLU A 426 -8.14 -25.57 5.93
N LEU A 427 -7.41 -24.68 5.27
CA LEU A 427 -7.79 -24.10 3.98
C LEU A 427 -7.10 -24.82 2.83
N ALA A 428 -7.67 -24.67 1.63
CA ALA A 428 -7.15 -25.26 0.41
C ALA A 428 -5.73 -24.76 0.04
N ASP A 429 -5.32 -23.61 0.58
CA ASP A 429 -3.96 -23.06 0.43
C ASP A 429 -2.95 -23.63 1.43
N GLY A 430 -3.37 -24.58 2.28
CA GLY A 430 -2.56 -25.20 3.33
C GLY A 430 -2.43 -24.38 4.62
N SER A 431 -2.99 -23.17 4.68
CA SER A 431 -2.98 -22.36 5.90
C SER A 431 -4.05 -22.83 6.90
N THR A 432 -3.82 -22.56 8.21
CA THR A 432 -4.71 -23.02 9.29
C THR A 432 -5.12 -21.85 10.21
N PRO A 433 -5.83 -20.82 9.70
CA PRO A 433 -6.30 -19.71 10.51
C PRO A 433 -7.37 -20.11 11.52
N LEU A 434 -7.63 -19.24 12.50
CA LEU A 434 -8.82 -19.34 13.34
C LEU A 434 -10.08 -19.06 12.50
N ALA A 435 -11.17 -19.71 12.82
CA ALA A 435 -12.45 -19.54 12.16
C ALA A 435 -13.61 -19.59 13.16
N VAL A 436 -14.71 -18.94 12.80
CA VAL A 436 -15.97 -19.09 13.53
C VAL A 436 -16.58 -20.43 13.16
N ARG A 437 -16.51 -21.37 14.08
CA ARG A 437 -17.14 -22.70 14.02
C ARG A 437 -18.27 -22.81 15.05
N CYS A 438 -18.87 -23.95 15.20
CA CYS A 438 -19.79 -24.23 16.29
C CYS A 438 -19.38 -25.47 17.09
N ASP A 439 -19.84 -25.52 18.35
CA ASP A 439 -19.68 -26.68 19.22
C ASP A 439 -20.17 -27.96 18.49
N PRO A 440 -19.42 -29.06 18.54
CA PRO A 440 -19.80 -30.34 17.92
C PRO A 440 -21.17 -30.86 18.34
N ALA A 441 -21.64 -30.46 19.53
CA ALA A 441 -22.99 -30.81 20.03
C ALA A 441 -24.11 -29.96 19.39
N ALA A 442 -23.78 -28.93 18.62
CA ALA A 442 -24.78 -28.11 17.92
C ALA A 442 -25.47 -28.94 16.84
N ASP A 443 -26.81 -28.89 16.82
CA ASP A 443 -27.64 -29.64 15.87
C ASP A 443 -28.49 -28.68 15.02
N GLY A 444 -28.81 -29.13 13.81
CA GLY A 444 -29.64 -28.38 12.90
C GLY A 444 -29.75 -29.06 11.50
N PRO A 445 -30.69 -28.63 10.66
CA PRO A 445 -30.80 -29.17 9.32
C PRO A 445 -29.46 -29.03 8.56
N GLY A 446 -28.99 -30.15 7.95
CA GLY A 446 -27.77 -30.17 7.15
C GLY A 446 -27.92 -29.30 5.90
N LEU A 447 -26.86 -28.55 5.59
CA LEU A 447 -26.75 -27.72 4.40
C LEU A 447 -25.75 -28.31 3.40
N ASP A 448 -25.51 -29.62 3.41
CA ASP A 448 -24.42 -30.32 2.69
C ASP A 448 -24.48 -30.15 1.15
N ARG A 449 -25.64 -29.79 0.61
CA ARG A 449 -25.79 -29.46 -0.82
C ARG A 449 -25.34 -28.05 -1.19
N TYR A 450 -24.96 -27.24 -0.21
CA TYR A 450 -24.49 -25.89 -0.43
C TYR A 450 -23.04 -25.74 0.05
N GLU A 451 -22.15 -25.33 -0.82
CA GLU A 451 -20.74 -25.08 -0.50
C GLU A 451 -20.56 -23.71 0.17
N SER A 452 -21.58 -22.86 0.16
CA SER A 452 -21.52 -21.52 0.73
C SER A 452 -22.84 -21.09 1.36
N TRP A 453 -22.73 -20.26 2.40
CA TRP A 453 -23.90 -19.61 3.03
C TRP A 453 -24.69 -18.76 2.04
N ARG A 454 -23.99 -18.02 1.16
CA ARG A 454 -24.64 -17.20 0.12
C ARG A 454 -25.46 -18.06 -0.85
N GLY A 455 -24.97 -19.24 -1.17
CA GLY A 455 -25.70 -20.22 -2.01
C GLY A 455 -27.01 -20.65 -1.36
N TYR A 456 -26.98 -20.97 -0.06
CA TYR A 456 -28.17 -21.29 0.73
C TYR A 456 -29.17 -20.12 0.81
N VAL A 457 -28.71 -18.92 1.20
CA VAL A 457 -29.58 -17.73 1.32
C VAL A 457 -30.27 -17.39 -0.01
N ARG A 458 -29.54 -17.48 -1.11
CA ARG A 458 -30.12 -17.28 -2.46
C ARG A 458 -31.22 -18.28 -2.76
N PHE A 459 -30.99 -19.55 -2.46
CA PHE A 459 -32.00 -20.59 -2.64
C PHE A 459 -33.22 -20.35 -1.74
N ALA A 460 -33.03 -20.08 -0.46
CA ALA A 460 -34.10 -19.86 0.50
C ALA A 460 -35.00 -18.67 0.09
N SER A 461 -34.41 -17.59 -0.42
CA SER A 461 -35.15 -16.43 -0.91
C SER A 461 -35.97 -16.73 -2.16
N THR A 462 -35.46 -17.55 -3.09
CA THR A 462 -36.18 -17.92 -4.33
C THR A 462 -37.28 -18.96 -4.07
N ALA A 463 -37.12 -19.79 -3.05
CA ALA A 463 -38.09 -20.84 -2.68
C ALA A 463 -39.27 -20.31 -1.83
N GLY A 464 -39.35 -18.99 -1.58
CA GLY A 464 -40.40 -18.40 -0.74
C GLY A 464 -40.31 -18.82 0.75
N LEU A 465 -39.25 -19.51 1.12
CA LEU A 465 -38.86 -19.72 2.52
C LEU A 465 -38.42 -18.35 3.03
N ARG A 466 -39.03 -17.86 4.12
CA ARG A 466 -38.63 -16.57 4.69
C ARG A 466 -37.12 -16.51 4.75
N ALA A 467 -36.55 -15.60 3.94
CA ALA A 467 -35.15 -15.28 4.06
C ALA A 467 -34.93 -14.86 5.52
N PRO A 468 -33.88 -15.34 6.17
CA PRO A 468 -33.52 -14.87 7.49
C PRO A 468 -33.28 -13.35 7.39
N GLY A 469 -34.15 -12.56 8.01
CA GLY A 469 -34.07 -11.11 8.10
C GLY A 469 -33.09 -10.65 9.16
#